data_02cda4ae6208042e1b7c07e48f7a9a54
#
_entry.id   02cda4ae6208042e1b7c07e48f7a9a54
#
_cell.length_a   1.000
_cell.length_b   1.000
_cell.length_c   1.000
_cell.angle_alpha   90.00
_cell.angle_beta   90.00
_cell.angle_gamma   90.00
#
_symmetry.space_group_name_H-M   'P 1'
#
loop_
_entity.id
_entity.type
_entity.pdbx_description
1 polymer ?
#
loop_
_entity_poly.entity_id
_entity_poly.type
_entity_poly.pdbx_seq_one_letter_code
_entity_poly.pdbx_strand_id
1 'polypeptide(L)'
;PSSYFAEYGSVTAKDMLDRIPGVGSTTGGGSSSSGGFRGGGGGSGGRGFGSGSSSSEILINGKRTAGKNNQTSGILNRITADQVDYIQIIRGTSGELDVRGSGQVVNIVTFEEVSASSLQYQINADHQYDGHTQPGGDLSYSNRIGGLDLVLSAVAEPRYNHEESKEDSVLGDLSSNDRVIEERTTEQTSYEYTANLGYEFSDRTSARFNALYSQNDNPTEVERSTTDFTVQPNAILNQFEDIPGNQDNWEIGGDFETFFDNGDRFKVLFVLNQDNRDSTRERFDIFNDGSSDKNLFLKSGSVTEEEIVRSSYTMDIFTGQDIEFGAERAVTTLDSNLALGLLNASGIPSPAFGGLVPIPVNNANSTVEETRYEPFLIHNWIINPRMSLESHVLYEYSEIEQKGDVYNKRDFDFIKPKVDFRYDITPTLQLRGSVEKVVNQLRFSD
;
A
#
# COMPACT_ATOMS: atom_id res chain seq x y z
N PRO A 1 -14.73 18.39 -17.73
CA PRO A 1 -15.44 17.49 -18.63
C PRO A 1 -14.47 16.61 -19.43
N SER A 2 -14.92 15.41 -19.84
CA SER A 2 -14.13 14.48 -20.66
C SER A 2 -13.63 15.08 -21.97
N SER A 3 -14.38 16.01 -22.56
CA SER A 3 -14.00 16.72 -23.76
C SER A 3 -12.68 17.50 -23.68
N TYR A 4 -12.26 17.91 -22.49
CA TYR A 4 -10.95 18.54 -22.27
C TYR A 4 -9.79 17.59 -22.56
N PHE A 5 -9.99 16.30 -22.32
CA PHE A 5 -8.95 15.28 -22.45
C PHE A 5 -8.90 14.64 -23.84
N ALA A 6 -9.91 14.89 -24.69
CA ALA A 6 -10.01 14.28 -26.02
C ALA A 6 -8.79 14.60 -26.92
N GLU A 7 -8.24 15.81 -26.82
CA GLU A 7 -7.05 16.19 -27.59
C GLU A 7 -5.74 15.58 -27.11
N TYR A 8 -5.71 15.00 -25.89
CA TYR A 8 -4.52 14.34 -25.33
C TYR A 8 -4.48 12.83 -25.60
N GLY A 9 -5.50 12.27 -26.23
CA GLY A 9 -5.58 10.84 -26.53
C GLY A 9 -5.59 9.96 -25.27
N SER A 10 -6.14 10.47 -24.16
CA SER A 10 -6.25 9.70 -22.90
C SER A 10 -7.11 8.46 -23.13
N VAL A 11 -6.62 7.29 -22.73
CA VAL A 11 -7.30 6.00 -22.86
C VAL A 11 -8.02 5.63 -21.57
N THR A 12 -7.46 6.00 -20.42
CA THR A 12 -7.96 5.64 -19.10
C THR A 12 -8.22 6.89 -18.24
N ALA A 13 -8.99 6.72 -17.17
CA ALA A 13 -9.18 7.76 -16.16
C ALA A 13 -7.86 8.18 -15.50
N LYS A 14 -6.90 7.25 -15.38
CA LYS A 14 -5.56 7.57 -14.89
C LYS A 14 -4.83 8.53 -15.82
N ASP A 15 -4.85 8.28 -17.15
CA ASP A 15 -4.24 9.18 -18.12
C ASP A 15 -4.83 10.58 -18.06
N MET A 16 -6.15 10.66 -17.81
CA MET A 16 -6.82 11.94 -17.62
C MET A 16 -6.33 12.66 -16.37
N LEU A 17 -6.16 11.95 -15.26
CA LEU A 17 -5.66 12.51 -13.98
C LEU A 17 -4.22 12.99 -14.10
N ASP A 18 -3.37 12.26 -14.79
CA ASP A 18 -1.96 12.62 -15.01
C ASP A 18 -1.80 13.92 -15.81
N ARG A 19 -2.84 14.33 -16.54
CA ARG A 19 -2.91 15.61 -17.28
C ARG A 19 -3.39 16.79 -16.44
N ILE A 20 -3.89 16.54 -15.22
CA ILE A 20 -4.41 17.60 -14.35
C ILE A 20 -3.24 18.16 -13.49
N PRO A 21 -2.88 19.43 -13.61
CA PRO A 21 -1.81 20.03 -12.82
C PRO A 21 -2.10 19.93 -11.31
N GLY A 22 -1.16 19.37 -10.55
CA GLY A 22 -1.22 19.22 -9.11
C GLY A 22 -2.00 17.98 -8.62
N VAL A 23 -2.46 17.12 -9.52
CA VAL A 23 -3.09 15.82 -9.20
C VAL A 23 -2.18 14.67 -9.58
N GLY A 24 -1.57 14.69 -10.75
CA GLY A 24 -0.74 13.59 -11.28
C GLY A 24 0.47 13.22 -10.42
N SER A 25 1.06 14.17 -9.67
CA SER A 25 2.20 13.89 -8.78
C SER A 25 1.83 13.13 -7.51
N THR A 26 0.54 13.01 -7.20
CA THR A 26 0.04 12.32 -6.00
C THR A 26 -0.47 10.91 -6.30
N THR A 27 -0.70 10.59 -7.56
CA THR A 27 -1.14 9.27 -8.04
C THR A 27 0.00 8.42 -8.61
N GLY A 28 1.14 9.05 -8.93
CA GLY A 28 2.33 8.37 -9.38
C GLY A 28 3.07 7.75 -8.21
N GLY A 29 3.03 6.44 -8.06
CA GLY A 29 4.03 5.70 -7.33
C GLY A 29 5.37 5.92 -8.04
N GLY A 30 6.07 6.99 -7.67
CA GLY A 30 7.45 7.21 -8.08
C GLY A 30 8.28 6.10 -7.45
N SER A 31 8.65 5.12 -8.25
CA SER A 31 9.75 4.22 -7.93
C SER A 31 11.02 5.05 -7.85
N SER A 32 11.29 5.64 -6.70
CA SER A 32 12.64 6.05 -6.36
C SER A 32 13.37 4.78 -5.93
N SER A 33 14.00 4.13 -6.88
CA SER A 33 15.06 3.16 -6.65
C SER A 33 16.21 3.86 -5.94
N SER A 34 16.23 3.82 -4.63
CA SER A 34 17.44 3.99 -3.86
C SER A 34 17.66 2.67 -3.11
N GLY A 35 18.62 1.91 -3.62
CA GLY A 35 19.15 0.72 -2.99
C GLY A 35 19.61 1.05 -1.57
N GLY A 36 18.88 0.56 -0.61
CA GLY A 36 19.19 0.60 0.79
C GLY A 36 18.44 -0.54 1.45
N PHE A 37 19.18 -1.53 1.91
CA PHE A 37 18.72 -2.62 2.73
C PHE A 37 18.04 -2.04 3.99
N ARG A 38 16.71 -1.82 3.91
CA ARG A 38 15.88 -1.57 5.09
C ARG A 38 15.00 -2.78 5.26
N GLY A 39 15.31 -3.49 6.31
CA GLY A 39 14.50 -4.59 6.83
C GLY A 39 13.04 -4.20 6.89
N GLY A 40 12.18 -5.15 6.56
CA GLY A 40 10.75 -5.08 6.36
C GLY A 40 10.06 -4.02 7.20
N GLY A 41 9.67 -2.96 6.57
CA GLY A 41 8.81 -1.95 7.12
C GLY A 41 7.64 -1.84 6.18
N GLY A 42 6.50 -2.39 6.60
CA GLY A 42 5.24 -2.23 5.90
C GLY A 42 5.01 -0.77 5.54
N GLY A 43 4.44 -0.56 4.36
CA GLY A 43 4.11 0.75 3.85
C GLY A 43 3.44 1.62 4.91
N SER A 44 3.71 2.90 4.87
CA SER A 44 3.18 3.93 5.76
C SER A 44 1.67 4.21 5.58
N GLY A 45 0.87 3.17 5.42
CA GLY A 45 -0.56 3.22 5.61
C GLY A 45 -0.81 3.05 7.11
N GLY A 46 -1.36 4.04 7.78
CA GLY A 46 -1.77 3.90 9.17
C GLY A 46 -2.71 2.70 9.30
N ARG A 47 -2.59 1.95 10.41
CA ARG A 47 -3.51 0.87 10.72
C ARG A 47 -4.91 1.45 10.93
N GLY A 48 -5.94 0.92 10.26
CA GLY A 48 -7.31 1.44 10.27
C GLY A 48 -7.63 2.45 9.16
N PHE A 49 -8.90 2.78 8.99
CA PHE A 49 -9.40 3.72 7.97
C PHE A 49 -9.24 5.20 8.35
N GLY A 50 -9.01 5.52 9.61
CA GLY A 50 -9.01 6.90 10.14
C GLY A 50 -7.67 7.60 10.15
N SER A 51 -6.57 6.89 9.92
CA SER A 51 -5.22 7.45 10.06
C SER A 51 -4.75 8.08 8.76
N GLY A 52 -4.84 9.41 8.71
CA GLY A 52 -4.48 10.29 7.63
C GLY A 52 -3.33 9.90 6.71
N SER A 53 -3.65 9.44 5.52
CA SER A 53 -2.73 9.54 4.42
C SER A 53 -2.86 10.94 3.81
N SER A 54 -1.74 11.66 3.71
CA SER A 54 -1.63 12.95 3.01
C SER A 54 -1.71 12.81 1.48
N SER A 55 -2.08 11.64 0.96
CA SER A 55 -2.29 11.40 -0.45
C SER A 55 -3.67 11.91 -0.88
N SER A 56 -3.78 12.50 -2.05
CA SER A 56 -5.06 12.89 -2.64
C SER A 56 -5.99 11.68 -2.70
N GLU A 57 -7.12 11.80 -2.05
CA GLU A 57 -8.13 10.76 -2.04
C GLU A 57 -8.91 10.76 -3.35
N ILE A 58 -9.24 9.57 -3.84
CA ILE A 58 -9.98 9.41 -5.09
C ILE A 58 -11.32 8.74 -4.80
N LEU A 59 -12.37 9.36 -5.28
CA LEU A 59 -13.73 8.83 -5.27
C LEU A 59 -14.14 8.43 -6.69
N ILE A 60 -15.00 7.46 -6.79
CA ILE A 60 -15.69 7.08 -8.03
C ILE A 60 -17.20 7.25 -7.79
N ASN A 61 -17.82 8.11 -8.58
CA ASN A 61 -19.22 8.49 -8.40
C ASN A 61 -19.56 8.92 -6.96
N GLY A 62 -18.64 9.71 -6.37
CA GLY A 62 -18.80 10.23 -5.01
C GLY A 62 -18.52 9.24 -3.90
N LYS A 63 -18.12 8.00 -4.20
CA LYS A 63 -17.95 6.93 -3.22
C LYS A 63 -16.48 6.50 -3.13
N ARG A 64 -16.00 6.24 -1.92
CA ARG A 64 -14.68 5.65 -1.66
C ARG A 64 -14.68 4.16 -1.96
N THR A 65 -13.55 3.64 -2.42
CA THR A 65 -13.35 2.20 -2.48
C THR A 65 -13.07 1.68 -1.07
N ALA A 66 -13.79 0.66 -0.63
CA ALA A 66 -13.54 -0.01 0.64
C ALA A 66 -12.40 -1.02 0.43
N GLY A 67 -11.17 -0.60 0.69
CA GLY A 67 -9.97 -1.42 0.56
C GLY A 67 -8.73 -0.60 0.90
N LYS A 68 -7.69 -1.25 1.40
CA LYS A 68 -6.38 -0.64 1.68
C LYS A 68 -5.39 -0.89 0.56
N ASN A 69 -5.36 -2.12 0.04
CA ASN A 69 -4.42 -2.58 -0.97
C ASN A 69 -5.04 -2.61 -2.37
N ASN A 70 -6.37 -2.66 -2.46
CA ASN A 70 -7.08 -2.45 -3.72
C ASN A 70 -6.93 -0.97 -4.13
N GLN A 71 -5.71 -0.65 -4.55
CA GLN A 71 -5.30 0.73 -4.77
C GLN A 71 -6.12 1.36 -5.88
N THR A 72 -6.53 2.57 -5.64
CA THR A 72 -7.30 3.42 -6.56
C THR A 72 -6.60 3.56 -7.94
N SER A 73 -5.27 3.46 -8.00
CA SER A 73 -4.53 3.47 -9.26
C SER A 73 -4.91 2.30 -10.18
N GLY A 74 -5.10 1.10 -9.65
CA GLY A 74 -5.57 -0.05 -10.42
C GLY A 74 -6.98 0.17 -10.96
N ILE A 75 -7.88 0.75 -10.15
CA ILE A 75 -9.25 1.07 -10.58
C ILE A 75 -9.23 2.15 -11.68
N LEU A 76 -8.37 3.15 -11.56
CA LEU A 76 -8.25 4.24 -12.52
C LEU A 76 -7.79 3.79 -13.91
N ASN A 77 -6.94 2.79 -13.97
CA ASN A 77 -6.51 2.18 -15.24
C ASN A 77 -7.63 1.40 -15.93
N ARG A 78 -8.67 1.01 -15.19
CA ARG A 78 -9.79 0.18 -15.68
C ARG A 78 -10.99 1.00 -16.14
N ILE A 79 -11.11 2.23 -15.66
CA ILE A 79 -12.14 3.16 -16.16
C ILE A 79 -11.61 3.76 -17.44
N THR A 80 -12.26 3.44 -18.56
CA THR A 80 -11.88 4.00 -19.86
C THR A 80 -12.28 5.47 -19.95
N ALA A 81 -11.54 6.27 -20.71
CA ALA A 81 -11.79 7.71 -20.82
C ALA A 81 -13.17 8.06 -21.36
N ASP A 82 -13.74 7.18 -22.19
CA ASP A 82 -15.10 7.30 -22.73
C ASP A 82 -16.21 7.00 -21.71
N GLN A 83 -15.88 6.30 -20.62
CA GLN A 83 -16.80 6.10 -19.49
C GLN A 83 -16.85 7.31 -18.55
N VAL A 84 -15.86 8.21 -18.60
CA VAL A 84 -15.78 9.37 -17.72
C VAL A 84 -16.59 10.53 -18.28
N ASP A 85 -17.58 11.01 -17.55
CA ASP A 85 -18.30 12.24 -17.85
C ASP A 85 -17.46 13.47 -17.50
N TYR A 86 -17.03 13.55 -16.23
CA TYR A 86 -16.12 14.60 -15.78
C TYR A 86 -15.31 14.17 -14.56
N ILE A 87 -14.21 14.88 -14.34
CA ILE A 87 -13.39 14.77 -13.12
C ILE A 87 -13.63 16.02 -12.29
N GLN A 88 -14.04 15.83 -11.04
CA GLN A 88 -14.27 16.89 -10.07
C GLN A 88 -13.14 16.92 -9.05
N ILE A 89 -12.50 18.07 -8.89
CA ILE A 89 -11.51 18.29 -7.85
C ILE A 89 -12.17 18.99 -6.69
N ILE A 90 -12.30 18.30 -5.57
CA ILE A 90 -12.92 18.80 -4.36
C ILE A 90 -11.81 19.21 -3.41
N ARG A 91 -11.89 20.43 -2.95
CA ARG A 91 -10.92 20.99 -2.01
C ARG A 91 -11.64 21.45 -0.76
N GLY A 92 -11.54 20.64 0.30
CA GLY A 92 -12.23 20.82 1.58
C GLY A 92 -13.48 19.94 1.69
N THR A 93 -14.15 20.01 2.83
CA THR A 93 -15.35 19.23 3.12
C THR A 93 -16.48 19.51 2.12
N SER A 94 -17.12 18.46 1.66
CA SER A 94 -18.36 18.52 0.88
C SER A 94 -19.39 17.62 1.56
N GLY A 95 -20.48 18.20 2.07
CA GLY A 95 -21.54 17.46 2.75
C GLY A 95 -22.33 16.51 1.83
N GLU A 96 -22.32 16.79 0.50
CA GLU A 96 -23.00 15.94 -0.49
C GLU A 96 -22.19 14.67 -0.84
N LEU A 97 -20.88 14.75 -0.70
CA LEU A 97 -19.97 13.63 -0.93
C LEU A 97 -19.28 13.29 0.39
N ASP A 98 -18.93 12.02 0.59
CA ASP A 98 -18.23 11.55 1.78
C ASP A 98 -16.77 12.06 1.83
N VAL A 99 -16.61 13.38 1.66
CA VAL A 99 -15.33 14.09 1.63
C VAL A 99 -15.15 14.84 2.93
N ARG A 100 -14.12 14.46 3.65
CA ARG A 100 -13.81 15.02 4.97
C ARG A 100 -12.37 15.50 5.01
N GLY A 101 -12.19 16.58 5.77
CA GLY A 101 -10.87 17.17 5.99
C GLY A 101 -10.47 18.24 4.99
N SER A 102 -9.25 18.77 5.19
CA SER A 102 -8.67 19.84 4.38
C SER A 102 -7.94 19.35 3.13
N GLY A 103 -7.87 18.04 2.91
CA GLY A 103 -7.20 17.41 1.78
C GLY A 103 -7.85 17.75 0.42
N GLN A 104 -7.12 17.44 -0.65
CA GLN A 104 -7.68 17.46 -1.99
C GLN A 104 -8.25 16.08 -2.29
N VAL A 105 -9.51 16.04 -2.72
CA VAL A 105 -10.19 14.82 -3.16
C VAL A 105 -10.51 14.93 -4.63
N VAL A 106 -10.29 13.87 -5.37
CA VAL A 106 -10.61 13.78 -6.79
C VAL A 106 -11.78 12.82 -6.96
N ASN A 107 -12.91 13.32 -7.47
CA ASN A 107 -14.06 12.49 -7.78
C ASN A 107 -14.15 12.28 -9.29
N ILE A 108 -14.12 11.03 -9.72
CA ILE A 108 -14.33 10.63 -11.11
C ILE A 108 -15.78 10.27 -11.25
N VAL A 109 -16.49 11.05 -12.05
CA VAL A 109 -17.90 10.81 -12.34
C VAL A 109 -18.01 10.14 -13.70
N THR A 110 -18.63 8.97 -13.74
CA THR A 110 -18.89 8.22 -14.96
C THR A 110 -20.30 8.53 -15.47
N PHE A 111 -20.53 8.35 -16.78
CA PHE A 111 -21.88 8.46 -17.33
C PHE A 111 -22.82 7.42 -16.72
N GLU A 112 -24.03 7.84 -16.32
CA GLU A 112 -25.03 6.93 -15.75
C GLU A 112 -25.59 5.92 -16.77
N GLU A 113 -25.53 6.25 -18.07
CA GLU A 113 -26.14 5.47 -19.15
C GLU A 113 -25.19 4.47 -19.84
N VAL A 114 -23.98 4.24 -19.32
CA VAL A 114 -23.07 3.24 -19.92
C VAL A 114 -23.54 1.83 -19.53
N SER A 115 -24.62 1.38 -20.16
CA SER A 115 -25.07 -0.02 -20.08
C SER A 115 -24.27 -0.97 -21.00
N ALA A 116 -23.22 -0.47 -21.64
CA ALA A 116 -22.39 -1.27 -22.52
C ALA A 116 -21.30 -1.99 -21.72
N SER A 117 -21.19 -3.30 -21.92
CA SER A 117 -20.02 -4.05 -21.45
C SER A 117 -18.77 -3.53 -22.14
N SER A 118 -17.70 -3.31 -21.37
CA SER A 118 -16.40 -2.91 -21.90
C SER A 118 -15.38 -3.98 -21.58
N LEU A 119 -14.58 -4.34 -22.59
CA LEU A 119 -13.41 -5.21 -22.45
C LEU A 119 -12.18 -4.43 -22.90
N GLN A 120 -11.25 -4.21 -21.98
CA GLN A 120 -9.98 -3.55 -22.25
C GLN A 120 -8.87 -4.56 -22.08
N TYR A 121 -7.88 -4.52 -22.95
CA TYR A 121 -6.65 -5.29 -22.80
C TYR A 121 -5.45 -4.47 -23.24
N GLN A 122 -4.33 -4.69 -22.58
CA GLN A 122 -3.03 -4.13 -22.93
C GLN A 122 -2.01 -5.24 -22.96
N ILE A 123 -1.11 -5.20 -23.92
CA ILE A 123 0.06 -6.09 -24.00
C ILE A 123 1.27 -5.18 -24.11
N ASN A 124 2.26 -5.40 -23.28
CA ASN A 124 3.52 -4.71 -23.26
C ASN A 124 4.71 -5.68 -23.28
N ALA A 125 5.86 -5.19 -23.61
CA ALA A 125 7.12 -5.91 -23.49
C ALA A 125 8.20 -4.92 -23.10
N ASP A 126 8.84 -5.17 -21.96
CA ASP A 126 9.93 -4.35 -21.46
C ASP A 126 11.26 -4.94 -21.93
N HIS A 127 12.06 -4.13 -22.64
CA HIS A 127 13.37 -4.51 -23.13
C HIS A 127 14.45 -3.73 -22.38
N GLN A 128 15.32 -4.45 -21.69
CA GLN A 128 16.39 -3.88 -20.87
C GLN A 128 17.69 -3.75 -21.68
N TYR A 129 18.61 -2.93 -21.18
CA TYR A 129 19.88 -2.61 -21.84
C TYR A 129 20.82 -3.82 -21.99
N ASP A 130 20.69 -4.82 -21.13
CA ASP A 130 21.43 -6.09 -21.16
C ASP A 130 20.85 -7.12 -22.15
N GLY A 131 19.75 -6.75 -22.85
CA GLY A 131 19.08 -7.58 -23.84
C GLY A 131 17.97 -8.45 -23.30
N HIS A 132 17.69 -8.43 -21.99
CA HIS A 132 16.58 -9.15 -21.40
C HIS A 132 15.25 -8.53 -21.83
N THR A 133 14.26 -9.35 -22.16
CA THR A 133 12.93 -8.90 -22.60
C THR A 133 11.85 -9.68 -21.89
N GLN A 134 10.97 -8.97 -21.19
CA GLN A 134 9.86 -9.57 -20.46
C GLN A 134 8.53 -9.08 -21.01
N PRO A 135 7.62 -9.99 -21.41
CA PRO A 135 6.26 -9.64 -21.81
C PRO A 135 5.38 -9.43 -20.58
N GLY A 136 4.49 -8.45 -20.67
CA GLY A 136 3.47 -8.18 -19.65
C GLY A 136 2.15 -7.82 -20.29
N GLY A 137 1.15 -7.54 -19.48
CA GLY A 137 -0.13 -7.06 -19.95
C GLY A 137 -1.22 -7.10 -18.89
N ASP A 138 -2.33 -6.50 -19.24
CA ASP A 138 -3.53 -6.47 -18.41
C ASP A 138 -4.79 -6.75 -19.23
N LEU A 139 -5.80 -7.24 -18.54
CA LEU A 139 -7.13 -7.49 -19.04
C LEU A 139 -8.14 -6.97 -18.03
N SER A 140 -9.09 -6.15 -18.44
CA SER A 140 -10.19 -5.73 -17.59
C SER A 140 -11.53 -5.84 -18.31
N TYR A 141 -12.55 -6.23 -17.55
CA TYR A 141 -13.93 -6.32 -18.00
C TYR A 141 -14.82 -5.55 -17.06
N SER A 142 -15.62 -4.64 -17.59
CA SER A 142 -16.65 -3.92 -16.86
C SER A 142 -18.02 -4.11 -17.48
N ASN A 143 -19.05 -4.20 -16.65
CA ASN A 143 -20.43 -4.33 -17.12
C ASN A 143 -21.39 -3.83 -16.04
N ARG A 144 -22.53 -3.30 -16.49
CA ARG A 144 -23.67 -2.97 -15.64
C ARG A 144 -24.87 -3.79 -16.06
N ILE A 145 -25.40 -4.61 -15.16
CA ILE A 145 -26.54 -5.50 -15.40
C ILE A 145 -27.66 -5.13 -14.41
N GLY A 146 -28.62 -4.33 -14.84
CA GLY A 146 -29.64 -3.78 -13.94
C GLY A 146 -28.99 -2.89 -12.87
N GLY A 147 -29.20 -3.22 -11.60
CA GLY A 147 -28.56 -2.52 -10.46
C GLY A 147 -27.19 -3.05 -10.06
N LEU A 148 -26.61 -4.01 -10.80
CA LEU A 148 -25.31 -4.61 -10.51
C LEU A 148 -24.21 -4.00 -11.39
N ASP A 149 -23.26 -3.35 -10.78
CA ASP A 149 -21.98 -2.93 -11.38
C ASP A 149 -20.92 -3.99 -11.13
N LEU A 150 -20.21 -4.41 -12.17
CA LEU A 150 -19.15 -5.43 -12.12
C LEU A 150 -17.91 -4.90 -12.80
N VAL A 151 -16.76 -4.97 -12.11
CA VAL A 151 -15.45 -4.75 -12.71
C VAL A 151 -14.52 -5.88 -12.28
N LEU A 152 -13.98 -6.58 -13.26
CA LEU A 152 -12.98 -7.64 -13.08
C LEU A 152 -11.69 -7.23 -13.76
N SER A 153 -10.54 -7.55 -13.16
CA SER A 153 -9.27 -7.41 -13.87
C SER A 153 -8.25 -8.47 -13.49
N ALA A 154 -7.35 -8.71 -14.42
CA ALA A 154 -6.17 -9.54 -14.26
C ALA A 154 -4.98 -8.78 -14.86
N VAL A 155 -3.89 -8.68 -14.09
CA VAL A 155 -2.64 -8.01 -14.50
C VAL A 155 -1.51 -9.00 -14.34
N ALA A 156 -0.62 -9.06 -15.33
CA ALA A 156 0.66 -9.74 -15.25
C ALA A 156 1.74 -8.73 -15.63
N GLU A 157 2.49 -8.26 -14.63
CA GLU A 157 3.51 -7.24 -14.82
C GLU A 157 4.86 -7.76 -14.34
N PRO A 158 5.70 -8.26 -15.25
CA PRO A 158 7.07 -8.63 -14.94
C PRO A 158 7.91 -7.37 -14.73
N ARG A 159 8.86 -7.44 -13.82
CA ARG A 159 9.88 -6.41 -13.60
C ARG A 159 11.24 -7.09 -13.55
N TYR A 160 12.14 -6.56 -14.34
CA TYR A 160 13.53 -6.97 -14.33
C TYR A 160 14.38 -5.79 -13.87
N ASN A 161 15.29 -6.04 -12.94
CA ASN A 161 16.25 -5.06 -12.51
C ASN A 161 17.64 -5.70 -12.45
N HIS A 162 18.59 -5.11 -13.17
CA HIS A 162 19.99 -5.49 -13.14
C HIS A 162 20.82 -4.28 -12.75
N GLU A 163 21.52 -4.40 -11.63
CA GLU A 163 22.33 -3.33 -11.04
C GLU A 163 23.79 -3.80 -10.94
N GLU A 164 24.70 -3.00 -11.46
CA GLU A 164 26.14 -3.16 -11.26
C GLU A 164 26.62 -2.05 -10.33
N SER A 165 27.37 -2.42 -9.30
CA SER A 165 27.98 -1.48 -8.40
C SER A 165 29.47 -1.75 -8.20
N LYS A 166 30.23 -0.69 -7.98
CA LYS A 166 31.63 -0.75 -7.64
C LYS A 166 31.91 0.18 -6.47
N GLU A 167 32.49 -0.38 -5.43
CA GLU A 167 32.89 0.34 -4.22
C GLU A 167 34.39 0.16 -4.00
N ASP A 168 35.12 1.27 -3.82
CA ASP A 168 36.51 1.28 -3.42
C ASP A 168 36.61 1.86 -2.01
N SER A 169 37.19 1.13 -1.07
CA SER A 169 37.41 1.59 0.31
C SER A 169 38.89 1.92 0.55
N VAL A 170 39.14 2.85 1.47
CA VAL A 170 40.48 3.27 1.86
C VAL A 170 40.68 3.20 3.35
N LEU A 171 41.92 2.94 3.77
CA LEU A 171 42.36 2.97 5.18
C LEU A 171 42.48 4.43 5.67
N GLY A 172 42.66 4.60 6.97
CA GLY A 172 42.80 5.94 7.58
C GLY A 172 44.02 6.74 7.11
N ASP A 173 45.01 6.11 6.50
CA ASP A 173 46.19 6.75 5.85
C ASP A 173 45.94 7.00 4.35
N LEU A 174 44.73 6.80 3.86
CA LEU A 174 44.32 6.95 2.46
C LEU A 174 44.88 5.87 1.50
N SER A 175 45.57 4.85 2.01
CA SER A 175 45.92 3.69 1.19
C SER A 175 44.71 2.86 0.83
N SER A 176 44.76 2.11 -0.31
CA SER A 176 43.68 1.23 -0.73
C SER A 176 43.46 0.10 0.27
N ASN A 177 42.20 -0.09 0.66
CA ASN A 177 41.79 -1.19 1.54
C ASN A 177 41.25 -2.37 0.70
N ASP A 178 40.06 -2.19 0.13
CA ASP A 178 39.46 -3.21 -0.70
C ASP A 178 38.65 -2.59 -1.87
N ARG A 179 38.31 -3.45 -2.82
CA ARG A 179 37.36 -3.14 -3.90
C ARG A 179 36.29 -4.21 -3.94
N VAL A 180 35.04 -3.80 -3.90
CA VAL A 180 33.89 -4.66 -4.10
C VAL A 180 33.26 -4.33 -5.45
N ILE A 181 33.06 -5.36 -6.27
CA ILE A 181 32.25 -5.31 -7.50
C ILE A 181 31.06 -6.22 -7.22
N GLU A 182 29.87 -5.71 -7.36
CA GLU A 182 28.63 -6.45 -7.14
C GLU A 182 27.71 -6.29 -8.34
N GLU A 183 27.21 -7.42 -8.84
CA GLU A 183 26.14 -7.52 -9.81
C GLU A 183 24.91 -8.12 -9.12
N ARG A 184 23.79 -7.43 -9.24
CA ARG A 184 22.52 -7.85 -8.65
C ARG A 184 21.47 -7.94 -9.72
N THR A 185 20.86 -9.10 -9.88
CA THR A 185 19.77 -9.34 -10.82
C THR A 185 18.52 -9.75 -10.04
N THR A 186 17.42 -9.04 -10.25
CA THR A 186 16.11 -9.38 -9.70
C THR A 186 15.14 -9.60 -10.83
N GLU A 187 14.58 -10.79 -10.93
CA GLU A 187 13.51 -11.13 -11.87
C GLU A 187 12.19 -11.24 -11.09
N GLN A 188 11.35 -10.24 -11.22
CA GLN A 188 10.08 -10.21 -10.55
C GLN A 188 8.95 -10.53 -11.51
N THR A 189 8.04 -11.41 -11.12
CA THR A 189 6.76 -11.60 -11.80
C THR A 189 5.64 -11.29 -10.83
N SER A 190 4.80 -10.32 -11.17
CA SER A 190 3.67 -9.91 -10.37
C SER A 190 2.38 -10.25 -11.08
N TYR A 191 1.49 -10.96 -10.38
CA TYR A 191 0.14 -11.24 -10.83
C TYR A 191 -0.85 -10.58 -9.88
N GLU A 192 -1.81 -9.86 -10.42
CA GLU A 192 -2.87 -9.24 -9.64
C GLU A 192 -4.23 -9.56 -10.25
N TYR A 193 -5.17 -10.00 -9.42
CA TYR A 193 -6.56 -10.25 -9.79
C TYR A 193 -7.45 -9.42 -8.88
N THR A 194 -8.39 -8.69 -9.48
CA THR A 194 -9.36 -7.91 -8.70
C THR A 194 -10.78 -8.12 -9.18
N ALA A 195 -11.70 -8.04 -8.23
CA ALA A 195 -13.14 -8.03 -8.49
C ALA A 195 -13.78 -6.92 -7.67
N ASN A 196 -14.52 -6.03 -8.32
CA ASN A 196 -15.28 -4.97 -7.67
C ASN A 196 -16.73 -5.11 -8.11
N LEU A 197 -17.62 -5.23 -7.13
CA LEU A 197 -19.05 -5.39 -7.30
C LEU A 197 -19.77 -4.25 -6.59
N GLY A 198 -20.71 -3.61 -7.25
CA GLY A 198 -21.63 -2.65 -6.66
C GLY A 198 -23.06 -3.07 -6.93
N TYR A 199 -23.94 -2.98 -5.94
CA TYR A 199 -25.34 -3.26 -6.14
C TYR A 199 -26.21 -2.15 -5.54
N GLU A 200 -27.07 -1.56 -6.35
CA GLU A 200 -28.06 -0.56 -5.96
C GLU A 200 -29.40 -1.24 -5.72
N PHE A 201 -29.75 -1.44 -4.44
CA PHE A 201 -31.06 -2.00 -4.05
C PHE A 201 -32.20 -1.02 -4.31
N SER A 202 -31.90 0.27 -4.18
CA SER A 202 -32.78 1.41 -4.45
C SER A 202 -31.93 2.67 -4.59
N ASP A 203 -32.55 3.79 -4.97
CA ASP A 203 -31.89 5.11 -5.05
C ASP A 203 -31.24 5.55 -3.71
N ARG A 204 -31.59 4.88 -2.61
CA ARG A 204 -31.13 5.22 -1.26
C ARG A 204 -30.29 4.14 -0.59
N THR A 205 -30.24 2.96 -1.15
CA THR A 205 -29.57 1.82 -0.51
C THR A 205 -28.67 1.14 -1.50
N SER A 206 -27.39 1.04 -1.15
CA SER A 206 -26.38 0.36 -1.96
C SER A 206 -25.44 -0.48 -1.10
N ALA A 207 -24.87 -1.51 -1.72
CA ALA A 207 -23.77 -2.28 -1.15
C ALA A 207 -22.66 -2.43 -2.18
N ARG A 208 -21.42 -2.49 -1.69
CA ARG A 208 -20.25 -2.75 -2.53
C ARG A 208 -19.41 -3.85 -1.91
N PHE A 209 -18.77 -4.61 -2.77
CA PHE A 209 -17.85 -5.68 -2.41
C PHE A 209 -16.62 -5.60 -3.30
N ASN A 210 -15.44 -5.69 -2.71
CA ASN A 210 -14.16 -5.61 -3.39
C ASN A 210 -13.33 -6.81 -2.96
N ALA A 211 -12.65 -7.43 -3.90
CA ALA A 211 -11.69 -8.48 -3.64
C ALA A 211 -10.42 -8.23 -4.46
N LEU A 212 -9.28 -8.53 -3.87
CA LEU A 212 -7.97 -8.49 -4.50
C LEU A 212 -7.20 -9.74 -4.09
N TYR A 213 -6.49 -10.32 -5.04
CA TYR A 213 -5.43 -11.29 -4.81
C TYR A 213 -4.22 -10.89 -5.63
N SER A 214 -3.04 -10.85 -5.01
CA SER A 214 -1.79 -10.62 -5.71
C SER A 214 -0.74 -11.64 -5.27
N GLN A 215 0.06 -12.05 -6.22
CA GLN A 215 1.24 -12.88 -6.01
C GLN A 215 2.43 -12.20 -6.66
N ASN A 216 3.56 -12.22 -5.96
CA ASN A 216 4.77 -11.55 -6.37
C ASN A 216 5.98 -12.42 -6.03
N ASP A 217 6.57 -13.01 -7.05
CA ASP A 217 7.81 -13.77 -6.94
C ASP A 217 8.96 -12.86 -7.37
N ASN A 218 9.92 -12.62 -6.49
CA ASN A 218 11.05 -11.72 -6.75
C ASN A 218 12.42 -12.38 -6.44
N PRO A 219 12.76 -13.49 -7.12
CA PRO A 219 14.06 -14.08 -6.96
C PRO A 219 15.15 -13.07 -7.29
N THR A 220 16.16 -13.03 -6.44
CA THR A 220 17.31 -12.14 -6.59
C THR A 220 18.58 -12.95 -6.51
N GLU A 221 19.45 -12.76 -7.50
CA GLU A 221 20.82 -13.31 -7.52
C GLU A 221 21.80 -12.16 -7.34
N VAL A 222 22.86 -12.43 -6.55
CA VAL A 222 23.95 -11.45 -6.32
C VAL A 222 25.27 -12.13 -6.54
N GLU A 223 26.04 -11.61 -7.49
CA GLU A 223 27.44 -11.97 -7.69
C GLU A 223 28.32 -10.87 -7.12
N ARG A 224 29.27 -11.24 -6.24
CA ARG A 224 30.15 -10.27 -5.60
C ARG A 224 31.59 -10.74 -5.67
N SER A 225 32.49 -9.82 -6.08
CA SER A 225 33.93 -10.01 -6.06
C SER A 225 34.58 -8.96 -5.20
N THR A 226 35.23 -9.39 -4.13
CA THR A 226 35.98 -8.50 -3.21
C THR A 226 37.47 -8.71 -3.39
N THR A 227 38.22 -7.66 -3.73
CA THR A 227 39.68 -7.67 -3.83
C THR A 227 40.26 -6.93 -2.63
N ASP A 228 41.01 -7.63 -1.80
CA ASP A 228 41.76 -7.09 -0.65
C ASP A 228 43.14 -6.62 -1.10
N PHE A 229 43.42 -5.31 -0.99
CA PHE A 229 44.70 -4.70 -1.33
C PHE A 229 45.68 -4.66 -0.16
N THR A 230 45.27 -5.02 1.04
CA THR A 230 46.10 -4.99 2.24
C THR A 230 47.09 -6.18 2.33
N VAL A 231 46.87 -7.21 1.52
CA VAL A 231 47.69 -8.40 1.44
C VAL A 231 48.38 -8.54 0.08
N GLN A 232 49.53 -9.23 0.04
CA GLN A 232 50.31 -9.47 -1.20
C GLN A 232 50.59 -10.95 -1.39
N PRO A 233 50.24 -11.56 -2.54
CA PRO A 233 49.40 -10.99 -3.61
C PRO A 233 47.99 -10.66 -3.11
N ASN A 234 47.30 -9.73 -3.79
CA ASN A 234 45.95 -9.37 -3.43
C ASN A 234 45.05 -10.60 -3.33
N ALA A 235 44.32 -10.71 -2.22
CA ALA A 235 43.34 -11.77 -2.08
C ALA A 235 42.03 -11.40 -2.79
N ILE A 236 41.44 -12.37 -3.48
CA ILE A 236 40.14 -12.22 -4.15
C ILE A 236 39.19 -13.23 -3.51
N LEU A 237 38.03 -12.71 -3.06
CA LEU A 237 36.90 -13.48 -2.58
C LEU A 237 35.74 -13.29 -3.54
N ASN A 238 35.32 -14.38 -4.19
CA ASN A 238 34.10 -14.38 -5.00
C ASN A 238 32.98 -15.03 -4.21
N GLN A 239 31.80 -14.40 -4.26
CA GLN A 239 30.61 -14.86 -3.55
C GLN A 239 29.42 -14.85 -4.50
N PHE A 240 28.54 -15.81 -4.31
CA PHE A 240 27.23 -15.88 -4.96
C PHE A 240 26.15 -15.92 -3.88
N GLU A 241 25.10 -15.15 -4.06
CA GLU A 241 23.91 -15.21 -3.21
C GLU A 241 22.69 -15.56 -4.04
N ASP A 242 21.91 -16.52 -3.56
CA ASP A 242 20.59 -16.88 -4.07
C ASP A 242 19.56 -16.45 -3.02
N ILE A 243 18.60 -15.65 -3.46
CA ILE A 243 17.58 -15.02 -2.59
C ILE A 243 16.21 -15.22 -3.23
N PRO A 244 15.66 -16.45 -3.20
CA PRO A 244 14.25 -16.64 -3.56
C PRO A 244 13.37 -15.91 -2.59
N GLY A 245 12.42 -15.14 -3.12
CA GLY A 245 11.41 -14.40 -2.36
C GLY A 245 10.04 -14.61 -2.96
N ASN A 246 9.06 -14.79 -2.10
CA ASN A 246 7.65 -14.88 -2.49
C ASN A 246 6.82 -13.98 -1.59
N GLN A 247 5.88 -13.28 -2.17
CA GLN A 247 4.87 -12.51 -1.46
C GLN A 247 3.51 -12.79 -2.07
N ASP A 248 2.56 -13.18 -1.26
CA ASP A 248 1.16 -13.25 -1.63
C ASP A 248 0.31 -12.39 -0.71
N ASN A 249 -0.67 -11.73 -1.30
CA ASN A 249 -1.58 -10.83 -0.59
C ASN A 249 -2.99 -11.09 -1.06
N TRP A 250 -3.94 -11.13 -0.13
CA TRP A 250 -5.36 -11.06 -0.47
C TRP A 250 -6.07 -10.02 0.40
N GLU A 251 -7.07 -9.40 -0.18
CA GLU A 251 -7.93 -8.44 0.50
C GLU A 251 -9.38 -8.63 0.09
N ILE A 252 -10.26 -8.61 1.06
CA ILE A 252 -11.71 -8.57 0.87
C ILE A 252 -12.24 -7.37 1.64
N GLY A 253 -12.97 -6.49 0.97
CA GLY A 253 -13.62 -5.35 1.58
C GLY A 253 -15.03 -5.16 1.09
N GLY A 254 -15.81 -4.43 1.83
CA GLY A 254 -17.15 -4.08 1.41
C GLY A 254 -17.77 -3.00 2.27
N ASP A 255 -18.80 -2.39 1.76
CA ASP A 255 -19.62 -1.44 2.50
C ASP A 255 -21.10 -1.58 2.15
N PHE A 256 -21.92 -1.20 3.11
CA PHE A 256 -23.35 -1.03 2.97
C PHE A 256 -23.73 0.37 3.42
N GLU A 257 -24.51 1.07 2.61
CA GLU A 257 -24.95 2.42 2.89
C GLU A 257 -26.45 2.55 2.61
N THR A 258 -27.15 3.21 3.51
CA THR A 258 -28.57 3.52 3.32
C THR A 258 -28.93 4.90 3.85
N PHE A 259 -29.80 5.60 3.10
CA PHE A 259 -30.38 6.88 3.49
C PHE A 259 -31.81 6.67 3.93
N PHE A 260 -32.15 7.19 5.10
CA PHE A 260 -33.51 7.15 5.63
C PHE A 260 -34.38 8.28 5.07
N ASP A 261 -35.69 8.21 5.25
CA ASP A 261 -36.64 9.20 4.75
C ASP A 261 -36.43 10.60 5.36
N ASN A 262 -35.87 10.68 6.54
CA ASN A 262 -35.52 11.94 7.22
C ASN A 262 -34.18 12.56 6.76
N GLY A 263 -33.49 11.94 5.81
CA GLY A 263 -32.20 12.39 5.31
C GLY A 263 -30.97 11.81 6.04
N ASP A 264 -31.19 11.11 7.16
CA ASP A 264 -30.08 10.48 7.90
C ASP A 264 -29.43 9.36 7.08
N ARG A 265 -28.15 9.14 7.31
CA ARG A 265 -27.34 8.11 6.63
C ARG A 265 -26.76 7.12 7.64
N PHE A 266 -26.90 5.84 7.34
CA PHE A 266 -26.22 4.76 8.03
C PHE A 266 -25.24 4.06 7.10
N LYS A 267 -24.02 3.84 7.57
CA LYS A 267 -22.97 3.16 6.80
C LYS A 267 -22.24 2.15 7.67
N VAL A 268 -21.97 0.99 7.10
CA VAL A 268 -21.09 -0.04 7.67
C VAL A 268 -20.07 -0.39 6.61
N LEU A 269 -18.83 -0.55 6.99
CA LEU A 269 -17.77 -1.05 6.12
C LEU A 269 -16.91 -2.07 6.86
N PHE A 270 -16.30 -2.97 6.09
CA PHE A 270 -15.33 -3.93 6.60
C PHE A 270 -14.18 -4.11 5.62
N VAL A 271 -13.02 -4.49 6.14
CA VAL A 271 -11.86 -4.98 5.37
C VAL A 271 -11.24 -6.14 6.12
N LEU A 272 -10.93 -7.19 5.39
CA LEU A 272 -10.14 -8.34 5.81
C LEU A 272 -8.98 -8.45 4.83
N ASN A 273 -7.74 -8.49 5.32
CA ASN A 273 -6.58 -8.70 4.46
C ASN A 273 -5.53 -9.58 5.12
N GLN A 274 -4.71 -10.19 4.29
CA GLN A 274 -3.52 -10.92 4.68
C GLN A 274 -2.40 -10.64 3.68
N ASP A 275 -1.21 -10.35 4.20
CA ASP A 275 0.03 -10.22 3.43
C ASP A 275 1.03 -11.24 3.99
N ASN A 276 1.43 -12.19 3.16
CA ASN A 276 2.38 -13.25 3.48
C ASN A 276 3.66 -13.00 2.69
N ARG A 277 4.79 -13.03 3.38
CA ARG A 277 6.13 -12.82 2.81
C ARG A 277 7.08 -13.86 3.32
N ASP A 278 7.72 -14.55 2.38
CA ASP A 278 8.78 -15.50 2.65
C ASP A 278 10.04 -15.14 1.84
N SER A 279 11.18 -15.19 2.47
CA SER A 279 12.47 -15.02 1.82
C SER A 279 13.51 -15.94 2.44
N THR A 280 14.32 -16.54 1.59
CA THR A 280 15.48 -17.31 1.98
C THR A 280 16.69 -16.73 1.29
N ARG A 281 17.75 -16.42 2.02
CA ARG A 281 19.03 -15.93 1.49
C ARG A 281 20.10 -16.94 1.78
N GLU A 282 20.69 -17.49 0.74
CA GLU A 282 21.83 -18.40 0.82
C GLU A 282 23.05 -17.74 0.17
N ARG A 283 24.18 -17.72 0.87
CA ARG A 283 25.43 -17.17 0.34
C ARG A 283 26.50 -18.23 0.30
N PHE A 284 27.22 -18.26 -0.81
CA PHE A 284 28.30 -19.20 -1.09
C PHE A 284 29.58 -18.44 -1.37
N ASP A 285 30.71 -18.90 -0.78
CA ASP A 285 32.05 -18.52 -1.20
C ASP A 285 32.44 -19.42 -2.38
N ILE A 286 32.90 -18.81 -3.47
CA ILE A 286 33.27 -19.50 -4.70
C ILE A 286 34.78 -19.54 -4.80
N PHE A 287 35.35 -20.73 -4.90
CA PHE A 287 36.80 -20.94 -4.97
C PHE A 287 37.31 -21.04 -6.40
N ASN A 288 38.62 -20.80 -6.60
CA ASN A 288 39.25 -20.79 -7.93
C ASN A 288 39.21 -22.17 -8.64
N ASP A 289 39.01 -23.25 -7.90
CA ASP A 289 38.85 -24.61 -8.45
C ASP A 289 37.41 -24.94 -8.88
N GLY A 290 36.49 -23.96 -8.73
CA GLY A 290 35.08 -24.09 -9.03
C GLY A 290 34.25 -24.76 -7.94
N SER A 291 34.85 -25.09 -6.80
CA SER A 291 34.09 -25.54 -5.62
C SER A 291 33.42 -24.34 -4.91
N SER A 292 32.43 -24.63 -4.09
CA SER A 292 31.74 -23.60 -3.31
C SER A 292 31.38 -24.11 -1.92
N ASP A 293 31.48 -23.23 -0.97
CA ASP A 293 31.05 -23.49 0.42
C ASP A 293 29.96 -22.49 0.83
N LYS A 294 28.82 -23.03 1.29
CA LYS A 294 27.75 -22.18 1.85
C LYS A 294 28.22 -21.61 3.19
N ASN A 295 28.19 -20.28 3.33
CA ASN A 295 28.63 -19.60 4.54
C ASN A 295 27.48 -18.89 5.29
N LEU A 296 26.34 -18.62 4.64
CA LEU A 296 25.17 -17.99 5.22
C LEU A 296 23.90 -18.71 4.77
N PHE A 297 23.00 -18.91 5.70
CA PHE A 297 21.59 -19.22 5.48
C PHE A 297 20.77 -18.29 6.36
N LEU A 298 19.87 -17.52 5.76
CA LEU A 298 18.94 -16.64 6.45
C LEU A 298 17.54 -16.86 5.85
N LYS A 299 16.65 -17.44 6.63
CA LYS A 299 15.24 -17.56 6.27
C LYS A 299 14.44 -16.59 7.12
N SER A 300 13.61 -15.78 6.49
CA SER A 300 12.65 -14.90 7.15
C SER A 300 11.28 -15.12 6.55
N GLY A 301 10.27 -15.18 7.41
CA GLY A 301 8.85 -15.23 7.02
C GLY A 301 8.06 -14.26 7.87
N SER A 302 7.03 -13.68 7.28
CA SER A 302 6.07 -12.86 8.01
C SER A 302 4.68 -12.98 7.41
N VAL A 303 3.68 -13.09 8.26
CA VAL A 303 2.26 -13.02 7.90
C VAL A 303 1.65 -11.86 8.67
N THR A 304 1.10 -10.90 7.93
CA THR A 304 0.33 -9.80 8.52
C THR A 304 -1.13 -9.98 8.17
N GLU A 305 -1.99 -10.03 9.16
CA GLU A 305 -3.43 -10.12 9.01
C GLU A 305 -4.09 -8.87 9.60
N GLU A 306 -5.13 -8.38 8.96
CA GLU A 306 -5.88 -7.25 9.48
C GLU A 306 -7.38 -7.44 9.25
N GLU A 307 -8.15 -7.22 10.30
CA GLU A 307 -9.61 -7.25 10.33
C GLU A 307 -10.13 -5.90 10.80
N ILE A 308 -10.87 -5.19 9.95
CA ILE A 308 -11.45 -3.88 10.29
C ILE A 308 -12.95 -3.92 10.06
N VAL A 309 -13.69 -3.40 11.03
CA VAL A 309 -15.12 -3.13 10.91
C VAL A 309 -15.38 -1.72 11.43
N ARG A 310 -16.05 -0.90 10.63
CA ARG A 310 -16.45 0.46 10.99
C ARG A 310 -17.94 0.66 10.73
N SER A 311 -18.61 1.33 11.64
CA SER A 311 -20.01 1.73 11.50
C SER A 311 -20.16 3.21 11.82
N SER A 312 -20.97 3.91 11.06
CA SER A 312 -21.28 5.32 11.30
C SER A 312 -22.73 5.66 11.01
N TYR A 313 -23.21 6.67 11.69
CA TYR A 313 -24.52 7.28 11.51
C TYR A 313 -24.34 8.79 11.39
N THR A 314 -24.87 9.35 10.31
CA THR A 314 -24.86 10.80 10.04
C THR A 314 -26.28 11.33 10.11
N MET A 315 -26.47 12.46 10.78
CA MET A 315 -27.77 13.12 10.91
C MET A 315 -27.63 14.64 10.86
N ASP A 316 -28.61 15.28 10.27
CA ASP A 316 -28.75 16.75 10.33
C ASP A 316 -29.26 17.17 11.70
N ILE A 317 -28.60 18.16 12.32
CA ILE A 317 -29.03 18.69 13.62
C ILE A 317 -29.65 20.08 13.50
N PHE A 318 -29.08 20.93 12.63
CA PHE A 318 -29.56 22.27 12.31
C PHE A 318 -29.29 22.59 10.85
N THR A 319 -29.89 23.65 10.33
CA THR A 319 -29.63 24.09 8.96
C THR A 319 -28.13 24.35 8.75
N GLY A 320 -27.53 23.61 7.83
CA GLY A 320 -26.12 23.68 7.52
C GLY A 320 -25.20 23.04 8.57
N GLN A 321 -25.75 22.20 9.44
CA GLN A 321 -24.96 21.45 10.43
C GLN A 321 -25.38 19.99 10.45
N ASP A 322 -24.41 19.11 10.28
CA ASP A 322 -24.56 17.67 10.46
C ASP A 322 -23.58 17.10 11.49
N ILE A 323 -23.98 16.01 12.09
CA ILE A 323 -23.13 15.22 12.99
C ILE A 323 -23.04 13.80 12.42
N GLU A 324 -21.81 13.30 12.38
CA GLU A 324 -21.55 11.87 12.19
C GLU A 324 -20.92 11.31 13.47
N PHE A 325 -21.44 10.20 13.95
CA PHE A 325 -20.83 9.44 15.03
C PHE A 325 -20.73 7.98 14.65
N GLY A 326 -19.74 7.30 15.19
CA GLY A 326 -19.49 5.92 14.86
C GLY A 326 -18.38 5.32 15.70
N ALA A 327 -18.04 4.09 15.34
CA ALA A 327 -16.92 3.40 15.94
C ALA A 327 -16.26 2.47 14.91
N GLU A 328 -14.95 2.30 15.08
CA GLU A 328 -14.13 1.33 14.37
C GLU A 328 -13.55 0.33 15.36
N ARG A 329 -13.52 -0.95 14.97
CA ARG A 329 -12.70 -1.98 15.58
C ARG A 329 -11.73 -2.48 14.55
N ALA A 330 -10.45 -2.51 14.89
CA ALA A 330 -9.40 -3.09 14.07
C ALA A 330 -8.60 -4.10 14.89
N VAL A 331 -8.31 -5.25 14.32
CA VAL A 331 -7.37 -6.24 14.83
C VAL A 331 -6.29 -6.40 13.79
N THR A 332 -5.04 -6.26 14.20
CA THR A 332 -3.88 -6.47 13.32
C THR A 332 -2.95 -7.46 13.99
N THR A 333 -2.65 -8.56 13.30
CA THR A 333 -1.72 -9.60 13.76
C THR A 333 -0.51 -9.64 12.84
N LEU A 334 0.68 -9.69 13.42
CA LEU A 334 1.93 -9.96 12.72
C LEU A 334 2.56 -11.21 13.33
N ASP A 335 2.62 -12.27 12.54
CA ASP A 335 3.45 -13.43 12.81
C ASP A 335 4.77 -13.29 12.08
N SER A 336 5.89 -13.45 12.79
CA SER A 336 7.22 -13.36 12.19
C SER A 336 8.10 -14.51 12.65
N ASN A 337 8.93 -15.01 11.73
CA ASN A 337 9.92 -16.04 12.01
C ASN A 337 11.24 -15.70 11.31
N LEU A 338 12.36 -16.04 11.98
CA LEU A 338 13.72 -15.85 11.48
C LEU A 338 14.56 -17.07 11.83
N ALA A 339 15.30 -17.62 10.85
CA ALA A 339 16.27 -18.68 11.07
C ALA A 339 17.60 -18.27 10.45
N LEU A 340 18.66 -18.21 11.27
CA LEU A 340 20.02 -17.84 10.85
C LEU A 340 20.95 -19.03 11.04
N GLY A 341 21.59 -19.47 9.95
CA GLY A 341 22.66 -20.44 9.93
C GLY A 341 23.96 -19.81 9.43
N LEU A 342 25.08 -20.10 10.08
CA LEU A 342 26.42 -19.65 9.66
C LEU A 342 27.38 -20.81 9.61
N LEU A 343 28.38 -20.70 8.74
CA LEU A 343 29.54 -21.62 8.74
C LEU A 343 30.36 -21.39 10.01
N ASN A 344 30.27 -22.31 10.94
CA ASN A 344 30.99 -22.25 12.23
C ASN A 344 31.58 -23.60 12.55
N ALA A 345 32.91 -23.64 12.73
CA ALA A 345 33.64 -24.87 13.01
C ALA A 345 33.29 -25.52 14.37
N SER A 346 32.67 -24.80 15.29
CA SER A 346 32.39 -25.25 16.67
C SER A 346 30.96 -25.77 16.88
N GLY A 347 30.08 -25.75 15.84
CA GLY A 347 28.69 -26.13 15.97
C GLY A 347 28.32 -27.45 15.28
N ILE A 348 27.09 -27.89 15.49
CA ILE A 348 26.52 -29.04 14.80
C ILE A 348 25.58 -28.50 13.70
N PRO A 349 25.90 -28.77 12.43
CA PRO A 349 25.04 -28.34 11.31
C PRO A 349 23.63 -28.95 11.40
N SER A 350 22.61 -28.17 10.95
CA SER A 350 21.23 -28.60 10.95
C SER A 350 20.59 -28.37 9.57
N PRO A 351 19.88 -29.35 9.01
CA PRO A 351 19.16 -29.20 7.74
C PRO A 351 18.12 -28.06 7.75
N ALA A 352 17.51 -27.77 8.89
CA ALA A 352 16.57 -26.67 9.06
C ALA A 352 17.21 -25.29 8.92
N PHE A 353 18.54 -25.21 8.96
CA PHE A 353 19.33 -24.00 8.81
C PHE A 353 20.27 -24.09 7.60
N GLY A 354 19.73 -24.66 6.50
CA GLY A 354 20.47 -24.81 5.23
C GLY A 354 21.70 -25.70 5.31
N GLY A 355 21.78 -26.59 6.29
CA GLY A 355 22.96 -27.43 6.54
C GLY A 355 24.08 -26.73 7.30
N LEU A 356 23.85 -25.52 7.80
CA LEU A 356 24.78 -24.72 8.60
C LEU A 356 24.51 -24.84 10.10
N VAL A 357 25.41 -24.26 10.91
CA VAL A 357 25.25 -24.22 12.37
C VAL A 357 24.20 -23.16 12.75
N PRO A 358 23.15 -23.53 13.51
CA PRO A 358 22.16 -22.58 13.97
C PRO A 358 22.76 -21.50 14.86
N ILE A 359 22.41 -20.24 14.57
CA ILE A 359 22.78 -19.09 15.39
C ILE A 359 21.52 -18.60 16.12
N PRO A 360 21.53 -18.60 17.47
CA PRO A 360 20.42 -18.05 18.22
C PRO A 360 20.22 -16.56 17.91
N VAL A 361 19.01 -16.19 17.51
CA VAL A 361 18.60 -14.80 17.31
C VAL A 361 17.51 -14.49 18.33
N ASN A 362 17.69 -13.42 19.09
CA ASN A 362 16.68 -13.00 20.07
C ASN A 362 15.40 -12.58 19.34
N ASN A 363 14.25 -13.00 19.86
CA ASN A 363 12.93 -12.69 19.29
C ASN A 363 12.78 -13.16 17.82
N ALA A 364 13.37 -14.33 17.53
CA ALA A 364 13.34 -14.94 16.19
C ALA A 364 11.93 -15.40 15.78
N ASN A 365 11.09 -15.74 16.76
CA ASN A 365 9.71 -16.11 16.54
C ASN A 365 8.82 -15.24 17.41
N SER A 366 7.96 -14.45 16.79
CA SER A 366 7.04 -13.59 17.52
C SER A 366 5.71 -13.43 16.80
N THR A 367 4.65 -13.41 17.60
CA THR A 367 3.31 -12.99 17.20
C THR A 367 3.00 -11.69 17.92
N VAL A 368 2.71 -10.64 17.20
CA VAL A 368 2.28 -9.35 17.76
C VAL A 368 0.85 -9.10 17.31
N GLU A 369 -0.07 -8.96 18.26
CA GLU A 369 -1.47 -8.64 18.01
C GLU A 369 -1.80 -7.27 18.59
N GLU A 370 -2.42 -6.40 17.79
CA GLU A 370 -3.03 -5.16 18.23
C GLU A 370 -4.53 -5.24 18.07
N THR A 371 -5.28 -5.03 19.15
CA THR A 371 -6.72 -4.79 19.10
C THR A 371 -6.99 -3.34 19.42
N ARG A 372 -7.69 -2.64 18.49
CA ARG A 372 -7.96 -1.22 18.60
C ARG A 372 -9.45 -0.92 18.46
N TYR A 373 -9.91 0.03 19.26
CA TYR A 373 -11.27 0.58 19.25
C TYR A 373 -11.19 2.10 19.11
N GLU A 374 -11.90 2.63 18.12
CA GLU A 374 -11.90 4.06 17.81
C GLU A 374 -13.34 4.60 17.65
N PRO A 375 -14.06 4.89 18.76
CA PRO A 375 -15.25 5.72 18.67
C PRO A 375 -14.90 7.14 18.25
N PHE A 376 -15.74 7.73 17.39
CA PHE A 376 -15.51 9.06 16.86
C PHE A 376 -16.80 9.88 16.76
N LEU A 377 -16.64 11.19 16.76
CA LEU A 377 -17.66 12.20 16.53
C LEU A 377 -17.11 13.26 15.58
N ILE A 378 -17.84 13.54 14.51
CA ILE A 378 -17.51 14.58 13.54
C ILE A 378 -18.69 15.53 13.48
N HIS A 379 -18.44 16.84 13.58
CA HIS A 379 -19.41 17.90 13.41
C HIS A 379 -18.99 18.77 12.23
N ASN A 380 -19.84 18.85 11.24
CA ASN A 380 -19.71 19.74 10.10
C ASN A 380 -20.62 20.93 10.27
N TRP A 381 -20.08 22.13 10.05
CA TRP A 381 -20.83 23.36 10.10
C TRP A 381 -20.55 24.22 8.85
N ILE A 382 -21.53 24.31 7.96
CA ILE A 382 -21.56 25.28 6.86
C ILE A 382 -22.09 26.58 7.42
N ILE A 383 -21.20 27.46 7.92
CA ILE A 383 -21.55 28.72 8.56
C ILE A 383 -22.23 29.66 7.53
N ASN A 384 -21.72 29.65 6.32
CA ASN A 384 -22.30 30.31 5.15
C ASN A 384 -21.68 29.73 3.87
N PRO A 385 -22.17 30.08 2.64
CA PRO A 385 -21.65 29.52 1.39
C PRO A 385 -20.13 29.69 1.17
N ARG A 386 -19.46 30.56 1.94
CA ARG A 386 -18.02 30.84 1.84
C ARG A 386 -17.23 30.32 3.01
N MET A 387 -17.88 29.83 4.07
CA MET A 387 -17.19 29.48 5.31
C MET A 387 -17.73 28.19 5.89
N SER A 388 -16.84 27.24 6.14
CA SER A 388 -17.15 25.99 6.82
C SER A 388 -16.13 25.67 7.91
N LEU A 389 -16.60 24.97 8.92
CA LEU A 389 -15.84 24.44 10.04
C LEU A 389 -16.17 22.96 10.19
N GLU A 390 -15.16 22.11 10.26
CA GLU A 390 -15.28 20.73 10.65
C GLU A 390 -14.55 20.51 11.97
N SER A 391 -15.20 19.85 12.90
CA SER A 391 -14.60 19.48 14.20
C SER A 391 -14.72 17.98 14.36
N HIS A 392 -13.61 17.32 14.60
CA HIS A 392 -13.51 15.88 14.76
C HIS A 392 -12.88 15.56 16.11
N VAL A 393 -13.48 14.63 16.84
CA VAL A 393 -12.92 14.04 18.06
C VAL A 393 -12.95 12.53 17.91
N LEU A 394 -11.78 11.91 18.01
CA LEU A 394 -11.61 10.47 18.02
C LEU A 394 -10.97 10.09 19.35
N TYR A 395 -11.51 9.06 19.98
CA TYR A 395 -10.88 8.38 21.11
C TYR A 395 -10.35 7.05 20.64
N GLU A 396 -9.05 6.81 20.81
CA GLU A 396 -8.40 5.55 20.50
C GLU A 396 -8.07 4.83 21.79
N TYR A 397 -8.50 3.57 21.89
CA TYR A 397 -8.00 2.60 22.85
C TYR A 397 -7.37 1.46 22.08
N SER A 398 -6.10 1.16 22.34
CA SER A 398 -5.41 0.04 21.74
C SER A 398 -4.70 -0.81 22.78
N GLU A 399 -4.75 -2.13 22.57
CA GLU A 399 -4.02 -3.14 23.32
C GLU A 399 -3.07 -3.83 22.36
N ILE A 400 -1.77 -3.87 22.69
CA ILE A 400 -0.74 -4.57 21.92
C ILE A 400 -0.20 -5.70 22.79
N GLU A 401 -0.27 -6.92 22.29
CA GLU A 401 0.25 -8.13 22.95
C GLU A 401 1.27 -8.81 22.03
N GLN A 402 2.47 -9.05 22.56
CA GLN A 402 3.53 -9.82 21.90
C GLN A 402 3.68 -11.17 22.60
N LYS A 403 3.72 -12.24 21.80
CA LYS A 403 3.94 -13.64 22.22
C LYS A 403 5.06 -14.25 21.40
N GLY A 404 5.58 -15.40 21.84
CA GLY A 404 6.66 -16.13 21.20
C GLY A 404 7.88 -16.21 22.11
N ASP A 405 9.06 -15.88 21.59
CA ASP A 405 10.32 -15.92 22.37
C ASP A 405 10.31 -14.91 23.53
N VAL A 406 9.55 -13.83 23.38
CA VAL A 406 9.37 -12.78 24.40
C VAL A 406 7.88 -12.52 24.59
N TYR A 407 7.46 -12.25 25.82
CA TYR A 407 6.11 -11.81 26.13
C TYR A 407 6.10 -10.35 26.58
N ASN A 408 5.27 -9.54 25.95
CA ASN A 408 5.04 -8.15 26.34
C ASN A 408 3.57 -7.79 26.08
N LYS A 409 3.02 -6.92 26.94
CA LYS A 409 1.66 -6.40 26.77
C LYS A 409 1.62 -4.93 27.15
N ARG A 410 0.99 -4.10 26.32
CA ARG A 410 0.84 -2.66 26.54
C ARG A 410 -0.52 -2.19 26.12
N ASP A 411 -1.10 -1.27 26.89
CA ASP A 411 -2.34 -0.60 26.57
C ASP A 411 -2.06 0.88 26.34
N PHE A 412 -2.81 1.47 25.43
CA PHE A 412 -2.70 2.89 25.09
C PHE A 412 -4.10 3.47 24.96
N ASP A 413 -4.26 4.73 25.41
CA ASP A 413 -5.46 5.50 25.17
C ASP A 413 -5.12 6.94 24.76
N PHE A 414 -5.82 7.44 23.76
CA PHE A 414 -5.57 8.77 23.22
C PHE A 414 -6.87 9.46 22.80
N ILE A 415 -6.96 10.75 23.10
CA ILE A 415 -7.94 11.64 22.46
C ILE A 415 -7.22 12.39 21.34
N LYS A 416 -7.75 12.30 20.12
CA LYS A 416 -7.23 12.91 18.90
C LYS A 416 -8.24 13.94 18.36
N PRO A 417 -8.21 15.18 18.85
CA PRO A 417 -9.03 16.25 18.30
C PRO A 417 -8.43 16.77 17.00
N LYS A 418 -9.31 17.16 16.07
CA LYS A 418 -8.96 17.84 14.83
C LYS A 418 -10.00 18.90 14.53
N VAL A 419 -9.55 20.06 14.02
CA VAL A 419 -10.42 21.14 13.55
C VAL A 419 -9.91 21.62 12.20
N ASP A 420 -10.77 21.61 11.21
CA ASP A 420 -10.51 22.13 9.87
C ASP A 420 -11.40 23.32 9.60
N PHE A 421 -10.82 24.43 9.16
CA PHE A 421 -11.50 25.66 8.82
C PHE A 421 -11.24 26.04 7.37
N ARG A 422 -12.30 26.49 6.67
CA ARG A 422 -12.22 26.99 5.32
C ARG A 422 -12.97 28.32 5.19
N TYR A 423 -12.34 29.28 4.49
CA TYR A 423 -12.95 30.56 4.16
C TYR A 423 -12.60 30.99 2.73
N ASP A 424 -13.60 31.08 1.85
CA ASP A 424 -13.45 31.54 0.47
C ASP A 424 -13.53 33.09 0.46
N ILE A 425 -12.36 33.73 0.45
CA ILE A 425 -12.22 35.20 0.44
C ILE A 425 -12.77 35.73 -0.90
N THR A 426 -12.38 35.09 -2.00
CA THR A 426 -12.90 35.33 -3.35
C THR A 426 -13.14 33.98 -4.05
N PRO A 427 -13.79 33.92 -5.21
CA PRO A 427 -13.90 32.66 -5.98
C PRO A 427 -12.56 31.99 -6.33
N THR A 428 -11.46 32.76 -6.31
CA THR A 428 -10.13 32.30 -6.66
C THR A 428 -9.13 32.30 -5.48
N LEU A 429 -9.52 32.85 -4.33
CA LEU A 429 -8.67 32.93 -3.13
C LEU A 429 -9.37 32.31 -1.94
N GLN A 430 -8.77 31.27 -1.37
CA GLN A 430 -9.28 30.52 -0.23
C GLN A 430 -8.27 30.51 0.91
N LEU A 431 -8.73 30.77 2.13
CA LEU A 431 -7.96 30.54 3.37
C LEU A 431 -8.38 29.21 3.98
N ARG A 432 -7.42 28.41 4.39
CA ARG A 432 -7.61 27.16 5.13
C ARG A 432 -6.74 27.12 6.35
N GLY A 433 -7.24 26.49 7.40
CA GLY A 433 -6.49 26.21 8.62
C GLY A 433 -6.88 24.83 9.14
N SER A 434 -5.90 24.06 9.59
CA SER A 434 -6.09 22.78 10.25
C SER A 434 -5.26 22.75 11.52
N VAL A 435 -5.88 22.25 12.59
CA VAL A 435 -5.20 21.97 13.86
C VAL A 435 -5.61 20.56 14.28
N GLU A 436 -4.63 19.69 14.47
CA GLU A 436 -4.87 18.31 14.89
C GLU A 436 -3.82 17.81 15.87
N LYS A 437 -4.22 16.88 16.74
CA LYS A 437 -3.31 16.09 17.54
C LYS A 437 -3.05 14.77 16.84
N VAL A 438 -1.82 14.60 16.35
CA VAL A 438 -1.36 13.35 15.73
C VAL A 438 -0.66 12.48 16.78
N VAL A 439 -1.00 11.22 16.82
CA VAL A 439 -0.32 10.19 17.61
C VAL A 439 0.16 9.14 16.63
N ASN A 440 1.47 8.97 16.53
CA ASN A 440 2.07 7.96 15.69
C ASN A 440 1.91 6.58 16.35
N GLN A 441 1.49 5.61 15.58
CA GLN A 441 1.41 4.22 16.05
C GLN A 441 2.81 3.63 16.17
N LEU A 442 3.02 2.77 17.18
CA LEU A 442 4.23 1.96 17.31
C LEU A 442 4.31 0.98 16.14
N ARG A 443 5.50 0.78 15.62
CA ARG A 443 5.73 -0.32 14.67
C ARG A 443 5.78 -1.63 15.45
N PHE A 444 5.32 -2.71 14.87
CA PHE A 444 5.42 -4.04 15.50
C PHE A 444 6.87 -4.54 15.61
N SER A 445 7.79 -3.89 14.91
CA SER A 445 9.22 -4.15 14.97
C SER A 445 9.95 -3.36 16.07
N ASP A 446 9.30 -2.38 16.73
CA ASP A 446 9.83 -1.57 17.81
C ASP A 446 9.48 -2.18 19.19
#